data_fd8dd3c5b2e42087045ea5a3b86cd550
#
_entry.id   fd8dd3c5b2e42087045ea5a3b86cd550
#
_cell.length_a   1.000
_cell.length_b   1.000
_cell.length_c   1.000
_cell.angle_alpha   90.00
_cell.angle_beta   90.00
_cell.angle_gamma   90.00
#
_symmetry.space_group_name_H-M   'P 1'
#
loop_
_entity.id
_entity.type
_entity.pdbx_description
1 polymer ?
#
loop_
_entity_poly.entity_id
_entity_poly.type
_entity_poly.pdbx_seq_one_letter_code
_entity_poly.pdbx_strand_id
1 'polypeptide(L)'
;MPVASSIADASTQGGRLLVASRLATSLSRAHTVEEVAGEAVRLLHESFDYYLAVVQRLDPDGYLRVVTGAGPLAEGVTDFLAQEQPVEVGVNGRVARSGRPAMVNDTRLDSDYLARNPRTDPGSELSLPILVAGSIWGVMNLEQEEPGAFAEEDLLLAHVVASQVGAAIHRCQLVEELEGAFLTTVGVLADAVELQDAYTADHANEVADISVRVGERMGIGGAELERLRYGALLHDVGKIGVPGELLRKPGPLTPEERERMDEHTAIGARMLERIPFLAPVAPLVRSAHERFDGGGYPDGLAGEKIPRGSMVIATCDAFHAMTSNRSYRKALGHDEAVRELRDNAGTQFDPLVVDALVAELTE
;
A
#
# COMPACT_ATOMS: atom_id res chain seq x y z
N MET A 1 2.29 10.30 -38.30
CA MET A 1 2.37 11.73 -38.01
C MET A 1 1.88 11.95 -36.61
N PRO A 2 2.72 12.27 -35.61
CA PRO A 2 2.23 12.65 -34.30
C PRO A 2 1.71 14.08 -34.40
N VAL A 3 0.45 14.26 -33.97
CA VAL A 3 -0.15 15.58 -33.77
C VAL A 3 0.58 16.19 -32.57
N ALA A 4 1.52 17.07 -32.85
CA ALA A 4 2.02 18.03 -31.88
C ALA A 4 0.85 18.97 -31.58
N SER A 5 0.07 18.65 -30.54
CA SER A 5 -0.89 19.56 -29.93
C SER A 5 -0.08 20.74 -29.42
N SER A 6 -0.18 21.89 -30.06
CA SER A 6 0.27 23.20 -29.60
C SER A 6 -0.24 23.35 -28.15
N ILE A 7 0.67 23.28 -27.19
CA ILE A 7 0.40 23.69 -25.80
C ILE A 7 0.08 25.18 -25.94
N ALA A 8 -1.17 25.57 -25.70
CA ALA A 8 -1.53 26.97 -25.58
C ALA A 8 -0.55 27.54 -24.55
N ASP A 9 0.11 28.65 -24.91
CA ASP A 9 1.17 29.28 -24.13
C ASP A 9 0.78 29.29 -22.65
N ALA A 10 1.44 28.45 -21.85
CA ALA A 10 1.10 28.24 -20.43
C ALA A 10 1.27 29.52 -19.60
N SER A 11 2.00 30.51 -20.14
CA SER A 11 2.16 31.84 -19.53
C SER A 11 0.87 32.66 -19.58
N THR A 12 -0.09 32.32 -20.47
CA THR A 12 -1.38 33.01 -20.52
C THR A 12 -2.34 32.52 -19.46
N GLN A 13 -3.30 33.38 -19.08
CA GLN A 13 -4.36 33.00 -18.12
C GLN A 13 -5.15 31.74 -18.58
N GLY A 14 -5.43 31.63 -19.87
CA GLY A 14 -6.07 30.44 -20.47
C GLY A 14 -5.21 29.18 -20.38
N GLY A 15 -3.91 29.32 -20.61
CA GLY A 15 -2.96 28.22 -20.48
C GLY A 15 -2.83 27.70 -19.03
N ARG A 16 -2.77 28.60 -18.06
CA ARG A 16 -2.76 28.26 -16.62
C ARG A 16 -4.00 27.52 -16.16
N LEU A 17 -5.18 27.94 -16.62
CA LEU A 17 -6.46 27.23 -16.37
C LEU A 17 -6.45 25.83 -16.98
N LEU A 18 -5.90 25.67 -18.18
CA LEU A 18 -5.76 24.37 -18.83
C LEU A 18 -4.84 23.44 -18.05
N VAL A 19 -3.70 23.94 -17.55
CA VAL A 19 -2.78 23.16 -16.70
C VAL A 19 -3.50 22.70 -15.41
N ALA A 20 -4.18 23.59 -14.71
CA ALA A 20 -4.92 23.26 -13.49
C ALA A 20 -6.04 22.22 -13.78
N SER A 21 -6.73 22.32 -14.91
CA SER A 21 -7.76 21.37 -15.32
C SER A 21 -7.19 19.99 -15.67
N ARG A 22 -6.07 19.96 -16.38
CA ARG A 22 -5.35 18.70 -16.70
C ARG A 22 -4.87 18.02 -15.42
N LEU A 23 -4.32 18.78 -14.49
CA LEU A 23 -3.88 18.28 -13.20
C LEU A 23 -5.05 17.65 -12.44
N ALA A 24 -6.18 18.35 -12.30
CA ALA A 24 -7.36 17.80 -11.62
C ALA A 24 -7.81 16.46 -12.21
N THR A 25 -7.76 16.33 -13.56
CA THR A 25 -8.10 15.09 -14.24
C THR A 25 -7.09 13.98 -13.96
N SER A 26 -5.79 14.29 -13.96
CA SER A 26 -4.73 13.32 -13.66
C SER A 26 -4.80 12.86 -12.19
N LEU A 27 -4.91 13.80 -11.26
CA LEU A 27 -5.01 13.52 -9.83
C LEU A 27 -6.25 12.68 -9.47
N SER A 28 -7.35 12.80 -10.24
CA SER A 28 -8.55 11.98 -10.00
C SER A 28 -8.33 10.48 -10.18
N ARG A 29 -7.27 10.07 -10.88
CA ARG A 29 -6.90 8.69 -11.18
C ARG A 29 -5.78 8.16 -10.31
N ALA A 30 -5.09 9.03 -9.58
CA ALA A 30 -4.01 8.64 -8.68
C ALA A 30 -4.59 7.91 -7.45
N HIS A 31 -3.93 6.85 -7.03
CA HIS A 31 -4.34 6.00 -5.92
C HIS A 31 -3.39 6.11 -4.72
N THR A 32 -2.18 6.59 -4.92
CA THR A 32 -1.18 6.76 -3.88
C THR A 32 -0.72 8.20 -3.75
N VAL A 33 -0.12 8.53 -2.61
CA VAL A 33 0.47 9.85 -2.35
C VAL A 33 1.61 10.15 -3.33
N GLU A 34 2.43 9.15 -3.63
CA GLU A 34 3.56 9.24 -4.56
C GLU A 34 3.09 9.53 -5.99
N GLU A 35 2.01 8.87 -6.44
CA GLU A 35 1.40 9.16 -7.74
C GLU A 35 0.85 10.58 -7.80
N VAL A 36 0.15 11.04 -6.76
CA VAL A 36 -0.37 12.42 -6.67
C VAL A 36 0.76 13.44 -6.78
N ALA A 37 1.80 13.27 -5.96
CA ALA A 37 2.94 14.18 -5.97
C ALA A 37 3.70 14.15 -7.30
N GLY A 38 3.93 12.94 -7.85
CA GLY A 38 4.63 12.74 -9.12
C GLY A 38 3.92 13.39 -10.29
N GLU A 39 2.61 13.23 -10.40
CA GLU A 39 1.81 13.88 -11.46
C GLU A 39 1.85 15.41 -11.35
N ALA A 40 1.80 15.95 -10.12
CA ALA A 40 1.84 17.38 -9.90
C ALA A 40 3.17 17.99 -10.33
N VAL A 41 4.31 17.46 -9.85
CA VAL A 41 5.64 18.02 -10.18
C VAL A 41 5.97 17.86 -11.66
N ARG A 42 5.64 16.69 -12.26
CA ARG A 42 5.84 16.42 -13.67
C ARG A 42 5.08 17.41 -14.54
N LEU A 43 3.77 17.59 -14.29
CA LEU A 43 2.95 18.49 -15.09
C LEU A 43 3.37 19.95 -14.95
N LEU A 44 3.76 20.39 -13.76
CA LEU A 44 4.27 21.73 -13.51
C LEU A 44 5.58 21.96 -14.27
N HIS A 45 6.55 21.04 -14.17
CA HIS A 45 7.81 21.14 -14.90
C HIS A 45 7.59 21.13 -16.42
N GLU A 46 6.82 20.18 -16.97
CA GLU A 46 6.53 20.10 -18.40
C GLU A 46 5.81 21.35 -18.96
N SER A 47 5.03 22.04 -18.12
CA SER A 47 4.24 23.19 -18.54
C SER A 47 4.97 24.53 -18.43
N PHE A 48 5.89 24.67 -17.46
CA PHE A 48 6.52 25.95 -17.12
C PHE A 48 8.04 25.91 -17.10
N ASP A 49 8.65 24.77 -17.42
CA ASP A 49 10.10 24.57 -17.46
C ASP A 49 10.79 25.04 -16.17
N TYR A 50 10.22 24.69 -15.02
CA TYR A 50 10.82 25.02 -13.73
C TYR A 50 12.17 24.33 -13.57
N TYR A 51 13.15 25.07 -13.03
CA TYR A 51 14.46 24.53 -12.67
C TYR A 51 14.35 23.41 -11.64
N LEU A 52 13.39 23.55 -10.70
CA LEU A 52 12.96 22.50 -9.78
C LEU A 52 11.46 22.64 -9.50
N ALA A 53 10.74 21.55 -9.56
CA ALA A 53 9.44 21.35 -8.92
C ALA A 53 9.54 20.17 -7.97
N VAL A 54 9.27 20.36 -6.68
CA VAL A 54 9.42 19.32 -5.66
C VAL A 54 8.24 19.33 -4.67
N VAL A 55 7.84 18.14 -4.23
CA VAL A 55 6.93 17.95 -3.12
C VAL A 55 7.69 17.32 -1.96
N GLN A 56 7.60 17.95 -0.80
CA GLN A 56 8.19 17.49 0.45
C GLN A 56 7.10 17.22 1.47
N ARG A 57 7.18 16.10 2.19
CA ARG A 57 6.29 15.77 3.31
C ARG A 57 6.91 16.23 4.62
N LEU A 58 6.09 16.80 5.50
CA LEU A 58 6.48 17.08 6.88
C LEU A 58 6.23 15.82 7.72
N ASP A 59 7.30 15.22 8.20
CA ASP A 59 7.21 14.04 9.05
C ASP A 59 7.07 14.42 10.55
N PRO A 60 6.55 13.52 11.39
CA PRO A 60 6.32 13.77 12.81
C PRO A 60 7.60 14.12 13.61
N ASP A 61 8.77 13.77 13.11
CA ASP A 61 10.07 14.08 13.71
C ASP A 61 10.56 15.52 13.41
N GLY A 62 9.74 16.30 12.67
CA GLY A 62 10.04 17.70 12.35
C GLY A 62 10.93 17.89 11.12
N TYR A 63 11.02 16.90 10.23
CA TYR A 63 11.77 17.01 8.99
C TYR A 63 10.85 17.07 7.78
N LEU A 64 11.25 17.91 6.81
CA LEU A 64 10.71 17.90 5.46
C LEU A 64 11.52 16.91 4.62
N ARG A 65 10.88 15.83 4.16
CA ARG A 65 11.50 14.81 3.29
C ARG A 65 10.94 14.86 1.89
N VAL A 66 11.81 14.72 0.92
CA VAL A 66 11.43 14.72 -0.50
C VAL A 66 10.58 13.49 -0.79
N VAL A 67 9.37 13.72 -1.29
CA VAL A 67 8.51 12.65 -1.85
C VAL A 67 8.86 12.41 -3.31
N THR A 68 8.96 13.48 -4.09
CA THR A 68 9.33 13.44 -5.50
C THR A 68 9.71 14.83 -5.99
N GLY A 69 10.43 14.90 -7.13
CA GLY A 69 10.77 16.13 -7.79
C GLY A 69 11.00 15.95 -9.29
N ALA A 70 10.94 17.04 -10.04
CA ALA A 70 11.20 17.12 -11.47
C ALA A 70 11.98 18.38 -11.80
N GLY A 71 12.73 18.34 -12.90
CA GLY A 71 13.52 19.44 -13.42
C GLY A 71 15.04 19.21 -13.30
N PRO A 72 15.84 20.05 -13.97
CA PRO A 72 17.30 19.90 -14.06
C PRO A 72 18.01 19.77 -12.71
N LEU A 73 17.54 20.50 -11.67
CA LEU A 73 18.15 20.41 -10.35
C LEU A 73 17.89 19.04 -9.68
N ALA A 74 16.69 18.48 -9.85
CA ALA A 74 16.37 17.14 -9.32
C ALA A 74 17.20 16.04 -10.00
N GLU A 75 17.40 16.15 -11.32
CA GLU A 75 18.19 15.20 -12.12
C GLU A 75 19.70 15.33 -11.86
N GLY A 76 20.17 16.52 -11.52
CA GLY A 76 21.57 16.82 -11.27
C GLY A 76 22.10 16.45 -9.89
N VAL A 77 21.23 16.05 -8.96
CA VAL A 77 21.60 15.76 -7.56
C VAL A 77 21.52 14.26 -7.29
N THR A 78 22.67 13.67 -6.92
CA THR A 78 22.71 12.28 -6.46
C THR A 78 21.90 12.13 -5.16
N ASP A 79 21.11 11.06 -5.06
CA ASP A 79 20.26 10.76 -3.91
C ASP A 79 19.25 11.88 -3.57
N PHE A 80 18.71 12.54 -4.60
CA PHE A 80 17.75 13.64 -4.45
C PHE A 80 16.56 13.26 -3.55
N LEU A 81 16.03 12.05 -3.68
CA LEU A 81 14.91 11.57 -2.88
C LEU A 81 15.28 11.28 -1.40
N ALA A 82 16.57 11.10 -1.12
CA ALA A 82 17.05 10.90 0.26
C ALA A 82 17.29 12.23 0.99
N GLN A 83 17.01 13.38 0.36
CA GLN A 83 17.21 14.67 1.00
C GLN A 83 16.15 14.95 2.05
N GLU A 84 16.62 15.47 3.18
CA GLU A 84 15.78 15.94 4.27
C GLU A 84 16.24 17.31 4.78
N GLN A 85 15.31 18.05 5.34
CA GLN A 85 15.56 19.38 5.88
C GLN A 85 14.80 19.55 7.20
N PRO A 86 15.46 20.02 8.28
CA PRO A 86 14.76 20.39 9.50
C PRO A 86 13.72 21.50 9.22
N VAL A 87 12.55 21.38 9.81
CA VAL A 87 11.46 22.35 9.63
C VAL A 87 11.81 23.73 10.16
N GLU A 88 12.76 23.85 11.08
CA GLU A 88 13.20 25.11 11.70
C GLU A 88 13.93 26.04 10.74
N VAL A 89 14.48 25.54 9.65
CA VAL A 89 15.34 26.28 8.74
C VAL A 89 14.79 26.32 7.32
N GLY A 90 15.27 27.28 6.54
CA GLY A 90 14.95 27.41 5.13
C GLY A 90 13.57 28.03 4.83
N VAL A 91 13.38 28.41 3.57
CA VAL A 91 12.11 28.95 3.07
C VAL A 91 10.99 27.92 3.20
N ASN A 92 11.25 26.66 2.82
CA ASN A 92 10.29 25.56 2.94
C ASN A 92 9.91 25.30 4.41
N GLY A 93 10.87 25.35 5.33
CA GLY A 93 10.61 25.27 6.76
C GLY A 93 9.76 26.43 7.28
N ARG A 94 10.03 27.67 6.82
CA ARG A 94 9.19 28.84 7.13
C ARG A 94 7.75 28.65 6.67
N VAL A 95 7.55 28.13 5.46
CA VAL A 95 6.21 27.84 4.90
C VAL A 95 5.52 26.75 5.71
N ALA A 96 6.23 25.67 6.04
CA ALA A 96 5.67 24.57 6.83
C ALA A 96 5.25 25.02 8.24
N ARG A 97 6.03 25.88 8.90
CA ARG A 97 5.68 26.40 10.24
C ARG A 97 4.56 27.43 10.21
N SER A 98 4.54 28.31 9.20
CA SER A 98 3.59 29.42 9.16
C SER A 98 2.26 29.09 8.50
N GLY A 99 2.22 28.06 7.64
CA GLY A 99 1.08 27.76 6.76
C GLY A 99 0.82 28.84 5.71
N ARG A 100 1.79 29.71 5.45
CA ARG A 100 1.67 30.82 4.50
C ARG A 100 2.65 30.61 3.35
N PRO A 101 2.23 30.84 2.10
CA PRO A 101 3.14 30.79 0.96
C PRO A 101 4.25 31.82 1.07
N ALA A 102 5.39 31.52 0.46
CA ALA A 102 6.52 32.42 0.32
C ALA A 102 6.92 32.53 -1.15
N MET A 103 7.00 33.75 -1.65
CA MET A 103 7.57 34.07 -2.97
C MET A 103 8.85 34.88 -2.74
N VAL A 104 9.98 34.24 -3.02
CA VAL A 104 11.32 34.80 -2.85
C VAL A 104 11.85 35.17 -4.22
N ASN A 105 11.84 36.47 -4.52
CA ASN A 105 12.23 36.99 -5.83
C ASN A 105 13.75 36.97 -6.06
N ASP A 106 14.56 37.00 -5.00
CA ASP A 106 16.02 36.83 -5.08
C ASP A 106 16.48 36.04 -3.84
N THR A 107 16.82 34.79 -4.04
CA THR A 107 17.23 33.85 -2.98
C THR A 107 18.45 34.36 -2.19
N ARG A 108 19.33 35.12 -2.83
CA ARG A 108 20.54 35.69 -2.20
C ARG A 108 20.22 36.78 -1.17
N LEU A 109 19.01 37.35 -1.22
CA LEU A 109 18.56 38.42 -0.33
C LEU A 109 17.64 37.92 0.79
N ASP A 110 17.15 36.70 0.72
CA ASP A 110 16.29 36.11 1.75
C ASP A 110 17.15 35.45 2.84
N SER A 111 16.99 35.92 4.08
CA SER A 111 17.80 35.45 5.22
C SER A 111 17.52 34.00 5.62
N ASP A 112 16.36 33.45 5.23
CA ASP A 112 15.99 32.06 5.52
C ASP A 112 16.44 31.11 4.39
N TYR A 113 16.85 31.65 3.24
CA TYR A 113 17.28 30.78 2.15
C TYR A 113 18.53 29.96 2.51
N LEU A 114 18.48 28.65 2.29
CA LEU A 114 19.57 27.74 2.57
C LEU A 114 20.44 27.56 1.31
N ALA A 115 21.46 28.37 1.17
CA ALA A 115 22.42 28.22 0.10
C ALA A 115 23.18 26.89 0.21
N ARG A 116 23.17 26.09 -0.86
CA ARG A 116 23.85 24.80 -0.93
C ARG A 116 25.07 24.86 -1.81
N ASN A 117 24.93 25.42 -3.01
CA ASN A 117 25.98 25.53 -3.98
C ASN A 117 25.77 26.80 -4.85
N PRO A 118 26.58 27.84 -4.73
CA PRO A 118 26.41 29.12 -5.47
C PRO A 118 26.34 28.98 -6.98
N ARG A 119 26.75 27.84 -7.56
CA ARG A 119 26.69 27.59 -8.99
C ARG A 119 25.41 26.95 -9.49
N THR A 120 24.65 26.36 -8.59
CA THR A 120 23.41 25.62 -8.89
C THR A 120 22.24 26.10 -8.02
N ASP A 121 22.49 27.02 -7.09
CA ASP A 121 21.42 27.62 -6.30
C ASP A 121 20.48 28.43 -7.20
N PRO A 122 19.16 28.27 -7.07
CA PRO A 122 18.19 29.02 -7.87
C PRO A 122 18.24 30.52 -7.58
N GLY A 123 17.82 31.33 -8.56
CA GLY A 123 17.71 32.78 -8.42
C GLY A 123 16.42 33.22 -7.71
N SER A 124 15.35 32.44 -7.87
CA SER A 124 14.05 32.70 -7.23
C SER A 124 13.36 31.40 -6.80
N GLU A 125 12.51 31.51 -5.77
CA GLU A 125 11.81 30.39 -5.15
C GLU A 125 10.34 30.75 -4.82
N LEU A 126 9.43 29.82 -5.12
CA LEU A 126 8.01 29.92 -4.78
C LEU A 126 7.60 28.67 -4.00
N SER A 127 7.34 28.84 -2.72
CA SER A 127 7.03 27.74 -1.80
C SER A 127 5.64 27.87 -1.22
N LEU A 128 4.85 26.79 -1.23
CA LEU A 128 3.46 26.76 -0.81
C LEU A 128 3.19 25.61 0.15
N PRO A 129 2.36 25.84 1.19
CA PRO A 129 1.92 24.73 2.04
C PRO A 129 0.94 23.81 1.30
N ILE A 130 1.11 22.52 1.45
CA ILE A 130 0.12 21.51 1.08
C ILE A 130 -0.69 21.19 2.33
N LEU A 131 -2.00 21.49 2.30
CA LEU A 131 -2.91 21.26 3.41
C LEU A 131 -3.75 20.00 3.17
N VAL A 132 -3.75 19.10 4.15
CA VAL A 132 -4.60 17.91 4.18
C VAL A 132 -5.50 18.00 5.41
N ALA A 133 -6.80 17.97 5.22
CA ALA A 133 -7.79 18.13 6.30
C ALA A 133 -7.55 19.39 7.19
N GLY A 134 -7.02 20.47 6.59
CA GLY A 134 -6.74 21.73 7.29
C GLY A 134 -5.40 21.77 8.06
N SER A 135 -4.67 20.67 8.11
CA SER A 135 -3.33 20.59 8.71
C SER A 135 -2.24 20.61 7.64
N ILE A 136 -1.06 21.13 7.97
CA ILE A 136 0.07 21.12 7.05
C ILE A 136 0.57 19.67 6.91
N TRP A 137 0.46 19.15 5.71
CA TRP A 137 0.98 17.84 5.34
C TRP A 137 2.42 17.93 4.82
N GLY A 138 2.72 19.03 4.13
CA GLY A 138 4.03 19.24 3.53
C GLY A 138 4.10 20.55 2.76
N VAL A 139 5.05 20.64 1.86
CA VAL A 139 5.37 21.82 1.06
C VAL A 139 5.55 21.44 -0.40
N MET A 140 5.01 22.24 -1.30
CA MET A 140 5.34 22.26 -2.71
C MET A 140 6.29 23.43 -2.97
N ASN A 141 7.46 23.14 -3.53
CA ASN A 141 8.46 24.13 -3.83
C ASN A 141 8.77 24.15 -5.32
N LEU A 142 8.81 25.36 -5.89
CA LEU A 142 9.11 25.64 -7.27
C LEU A 142 10.30 26.62 -7.33
N GLU A 143 11.28 26.34 -8.17
CA GLU A 143 12.49 27.15 -8.28
C GLU A 143 12.78 27.50 -9.74
N GLN A 144 13.38 28.68 -9.94
CA GLN A 144 13.88 29.15 -11.24
C GLN A 144 15.29 29.68 -11.11
N GLU A 145 16.09 29.55 -12.20
CA GLU A 145 17.49 30.02 -12.23
C GLU A 145 17.57 31.54 -12.12
N GLU A 146 16.62 32.26 -12.72
CA GLU A 146 16.62 33.70 -12.77
C GLU A 146 15.96 34.33 -11.55
N PRO A 147 16.53 35.41 -10.99
CA PRO A 147 15.85 36.22 -9.99
C PRO A 147 14.59 36.89 -10.57
N GLY A 148 13.53 36.96 -9.79
CA GLY A 148 12.29 37.64 -10.18
C GLY A 148 11.47 36.88 -11.23
N ALA A 149 11.68 35.59 -11.36
CA ALA A 149 10.97 34.79 -12.36
C ALA A 149 9.50 34.52 -12.02
N PHE A 150 9.10 34.65 -10.74
CA PHE A 150 7.73 34.41 -10.31
C PHE A 150 6.93 35.72 -10.19
N ALA A 151 5.67 35.69 -10.67
CA ALA A 151 4.69 36.74 -10.57
C ALA A 151 3.51 36.35 -9.68
N GLU A 152 2.60 37.26 -9.39
CA GLU A 152 1.41 36.97 -8.58
C GLU A 152 0.50 35.90 -9.21
N GLU A 153 0.46 35.85 -10.54
CA GLU A 153 -0.29 34.84 -11.29
C GLU A 153 0.29 33.43 -11.09
N ASP A 154 1.61 33.30 -10.90
CA ASP A 154 2.28 32.04 -10.59
C ASP A 154 1.95 31.58 -9.18
N LEU A 155 1.94 32.53 -8.23
CA LEU A 155 1.49 32.25 -6.88
C LEU A 155 0.04 31.74 -6.84
N LEU A 156 -0.87 32.38 -7.61
CA LEU A 156 -2.27 31.95 -7.68
C LEU A 156 -2.41 30.55 -8.27
N LEU A 157 -1.73 30.26 -9.37
CA LEU A 157 -1.73 28.93 -9.99
C LEU A 157 -1.16 27.88 -9.02
N ALA A 158 0.00 28.15 -8.44
CA ALA A 158 0.65 27.23 -7.51
C ALA A 158 -0.22 26.98 -6.27
N HIS A 159 -0.96 27.99 -5.80
CA HIS A 159 -1.93 27.82 -4.72
C HIS A 159 -3.08 26.88 -5.11
N VAL A 160 -3.63 27.01 -6.31
CA VAL A 160 -4.67 26.10 -6.84
C VAL A 160 -4.10 24.69 -6.94
N VAL A 161 -2.89 24.54 -7.46
CA VAL A 161 -2.22 23.21 -7.57
C VAL A 161 -2.00 22.59 -6.20
N ALA A 162 -1.41 23.32 -5.26
CA ALA A 162 -1.17 22.83 -3.89
C ALA A 162 -2.47 22.40 -3.21
N SER A 163 -3.56 23.15 -3.43
CA SER A 163 -4.89 22.80 -2.89
C SER A 163 -5.44 21.52 -3.52
N GLN A 164 -5.28 21.31 -4.83
CA GLN A 164 -5.71 20.08 -5.53
C GLN A 164 -4.88 18.87 -5.09
N VAL A 165 -3.56 19.04 -4.94
CA VAL A 165 -2.66 18.02 -4.42
C VAL A 165 -3.07 17.62 -3.00
N GLY A 166 -3.30 18.58 -2.11
CA GLY A 166 -3.75 18.31 -0.75
C GLY A 166 -5.09 17.57 -0.69
N ALA A 167 -6.06 17.94 -1.53
CA ALA A 167 -7.34 17.25 -1.62
C ALA A 167 -7.20 15.81 -2.17
N ALA A 168 -6.31 15.59 -3.15
CA ALA A 168 -6.05 14.27 -3.70
C ALA A 168 -5.32 13.36 -2.69
N ILE A 169 -4.33 13.89 -1.96
CA ILE A 169 -3.64 13.18 -0.88
C ILE A 169 -4.64 12.78 0.21
N HIS A 170 -5.48 13.71 0.65
CA HIS A 170 -6.51 13.41 1.66
C HIS A 170 -7.44 12.28 1.22
N ARG A 171 -7.85 12.30 -0.05
CA ARG A 171 -8.67 11.22 -0.61
C ARG A 171 -7.94 9.87 -0.55
N CYS A 172 -6.65 9.81 -0.94
CA CYS A 172 -5.86 8.57 -0.86
C CYS A 172 -5.78 8.05 0.58
N GLN A 173 -5.50 8.94 1.54
CA GLN A 173 -5.44 8.58 2.97
C GLN A 173 -6.78 8.07 3.51
N LEU A 174 -7.90 8.73 3.14
CA LEU A 174 -9.24 8.27 3.56
C LEU A 174 -9.60 6.89 2.99
N VAL A 175 -9.20 6.60 1.76
CA VAL A 175 -9.42 5.27 1.17
C VAL A 175 -8.60 4.23 1.93
N GLU A 176 -7.32 4.49 2.19
CA GLU A 176 -6.44 3.60 2.95
C GLU A 176 -6.95 3.36 4.39
N GLU A 177 -7.38 4.42 5.10
CA GLU A 177 -7.99 4.30 6.42
C GLU A 177 -9.27 3.48 6.41
N LEU A 178 -10.13 3.68 5.39
CA LEU A 178 -11.39 2.94 5.25
C LEU A 178 -11.13 1.45 4.99
N GLU A 179 -10.20 1.15 4.10
CA GLU A 179 -9.78 -0.23 3.80
C GLU A 179 -9.19 -0.89 5.05
N GLY A 180 -8.30 -0.22 5.78
CA GLY A 180 -7.73 -0.70 7.02
C GLY A 180 -8.77 -0.96 8.12
N ALA A 181 -9.72 -0.03 8.31
CA ALA A 181 -10.80 -0.17 9.28
C ALA A 181 -11.75 -1.33 8.92
N PHE A 182 -12.04 -1.47 7.62
CA PHE A 182 -12.87 -2.57 7.12
C PHE A 182 -12.19 -3.92 7.39
N LEU A 183 -10.91 -4.06 7.09
CA LEU A 183 -10.15 -5.29 7.31
C LEU A 183 -10.05 -5.65 8.79
N THR A 184 -9.81 -4.66 9.65
CA THR A 184 -9.82 -4.85 11.09
C THR A 184 -11.19 -5.38 11.57
N THR A 185 -12.27 -4.80 11.04
CA THR A 185 -13.63 -5.23 11.38
C THR A 185 -13.91 -6.66 10.95
N VAL A 186 -13.50 -7.01 9.73
CA VAL A 186 -13.67 -8.36 9.18
C VAL A 186 -12.80 -9.37 9.93
N GLY A 187 -11.55 -9.00 10.28
CA GLY A 187 -10.67 -9.80 11.12
C GLY A 187 -11.30 -10.12 12.48
N VAL A 188 -11.80 -9.10 13.19
CA VAL A 188 -12.49 -9.29 14.47
C VAL A 188 -13.72 -10.21 14.33
N LEU A 189 -14.46 -10.12 13.23
CA LEU A 189 -15.59 -11.02 12.97
C LEU A 189 -15.14 -12.46 12.68
N ALA A 190 -14.03 -12.64 11.96
CA ALA A 190 -13.41 -13.95 11.70
C ALA A 190 -12.95 -14.56 13.04
N ASP A 191 -12.22 -13.80 13.86
CA ASP A 191 -11.80 -14.22 15.21
C ASP A 191 -12.99 -14.62 16.09
N ALA A 192 -14.11 -13.89 16.02
CA ALA A 192 -15.32 -14.23 16.78
C ALA A 192 -15.95 -15.57 16.34
N VAL A 193 -15.76 -15.98 15.09
CA VAL A 193 -16.14 -17.29 14.57
C VAL A 193 -15.16 -18.37 15.05
N GLU A 194 -13.86 -18.08 15.02
CA GLU A 194 -12.80 -18.99 15.47
C GLU A 194 -12.86 -19.25 16.99
N LEU A 195 -13.26 -18.26 17.81
CA LEU A 195 -13.52 -18.47 19.24
C LEU A 195 -14.57 -19.57 19.51
N GLN A 196 -15.40 -19.93 18.52
CA GLN A 196 -16.29 -21.09 18.63
C GLN A 196 -15.60 -22.41 18.34
N ASP A 197 -14.41 -22.39 17.71
CA ASP A 197 -13.66 -23.57 17.21
C ASP A 197 -12.38 -23.88 18.05
N ALA A 198 -12.25 -23.34 19.25
CA ALA A 198 -11.08 -23.55 20.15
C ALA A 198 -9.71 -23.08 19.60
N TYR A 199 -9.69 -22.18 18.64
CA TYR A 199 -8.49 -21.45 18.20
C TYR A 199 -8.20 -20.23 19.10
N THR A 200 -6.95 -19.78 19.11
CA THR A 200 -6.57 -18.52 19.79
C THR A 200 -6.96 -17.34 18.93
N ALA A 201 -7.36 -16.23 19.57
CA ALA A 201 -7.85 -15.01 18.90
C ALA A 201 -6.86 -14.35 17.90
N ASP A 202 -5.63 -14.82 17.79
CA ASP A 202 -4.59 -14.25 16.92
C ASP A 202 -4.22 -15.14 15.73
N HIS A 203 -4.87 -16.32 15.58
CA HIS A 203 -4.51 -17.31 14.55
C HIS A 203 -4.52 -16.74 13.13
N ALA A 204 -5.61 -16.08 12.74
CA ALA A 204 -5.73 -15.53 11.38
C ALA A 204 -4.67 -14.48 11.08
N ASN A 205 -4.33 -13.63 12.05
CA ASN A 205 -3.27 -12.61 11.90
C ASN A 205 -1.89 -13.26 11.78
N GLU A 206 -1.57 -14.25 12.60
CA GLU A 206 -0.28 -14.96 12.55
C GLU A 206 -0.11 -15.72 11.24
N VAL A 207 -1.16 -16.40 10.75
CA VAL A 207 -1.13 -17.05 9.43
C VAL A 207 -0.96 -16.03 8.31
N ALA A 208 -1.62 -14.87 8.38
CA ALA A 208 -1.48 -13.81 7.39
C ALA A 208 -0.04 -13.24 7.36
N ASP A 209 0.54 -12.96 8.53
CA ASP A 209 1.89 -12.41 8.62
C ASP A 209 2.94 -13.39 8.08
N ILE A 210 2.83 -14.67 8.39
CA ILE A 210 3.72 -15.70 7.83
C ILE A 210 3.51 -15.82 6.32
N SER A 211 2.24 -15.83 5.85
CA SER A 211 1.92 -15.95 4.43
C SER A 211 2.47 -14.78 3.60
N VAL A 212 2.45 -13.55 4.14
CA VAL A 212 3.04 -12.38 3.48
C VAL A 212 4.54 -12.56 3.30
N ARG A 213 5.28 -12.89 4.36
CA ARG A 213 6.74 -13.08 4.28
C ARG A 213 7.12 -14.20 3.32
N VAL A 214 6.39 -15.32 3.34
CA VAL A 214 6.59 -16.43 2.39
C VAL A 214 6.28 -15.97 0.96
N GLY A 215 5.19 -15.21 0.77
CA GLY A 215 4.82 -14.64 -0.53
C GLY A 215 5.90 -13.72 -1.10
N GLU A 216 6.44 -12.82 -0.30
CA GLU A 216 7.55 -11.91 -0.68
C GLU A 216 8.79 -12.71 -1.12
N ARG A 217 9.18 -13.73 -0.36
CA ARG A 217 10.29 -14.63 -0.69
C ARG A 217 10.06 -15.38 -2.01
N MET A 218 8.81 -15.69 -2.33
CA MET A 218 8.41 -16.31 -3.60
C MET A 218 8.25 -15.29 -4.74
N GLY A 219 8.53 -14.01 -4.53
CA GLY A 219 8.42 -12.94 -5.52
C GLY A 219 6.98 -12.48 -5.79
N ILE A 220 6.04 -12.76 -4.89
CA ILE A 220 4.70 -12.17 -4.91
C ILE A 220 4.82 -10.72 -4.38
N GLY A 221 4.25 -9.75 -5.07
CA GLY A 221 4.34 -8.34 -4.67
C GLY A 221 3.12 -7.52 -5.10
N GLY A 222 3.08 -6.26 -4.66
CA GLY A 222 2.00 -5.33 -5.01
C GLY A 222 0.61 -5.86 -4.66
N ALA A 223 -0.36 -5.64 -5.53
CA ALA A 223 -1.76 -6.05 -5.31
C ALA A 223 -1.97 -7.57 -5.14
N GLU A 224 -1.03 -8.41 -5.59
CA GLU A 224 -1.12 -9.85 -5.38
C GLU A 224 -0.76 -10.23 -3.94
N LEU A 225 0.25 -9.56 -3.35
CA LEU A 225 0.62 -9.75 -1.96
C LEU A 225 -0.49 -9.29 -0.99
N GLU A 226 -1.16 -8.18 -1.30
CA GLU A 226 -2.32 -7.74 -0.54
C GLU A 226 -3.46 -8.76 -0.60
N ARG A 227 -3.77 -9.29 -1.79
CA ARG A 227 -4.76 -10.35 -1.93
C ARG A 227 -4.39 -11.60 -1.14
N LEU A 228 -3.10 -11.96 -1.10
CA LEU A 228 -2.61 -13.06 -0.28
C LEU A 228 -2.86 -12.79 1.21
N ARG A 229 -2.52 -11.59 1.70
CA ARG A 229 -2.77 -11.18 3.08
C ARG A 229 -4.25 -11.30 3.45
N TYR A 230 -5.14 -10.75 2.59
CA TYR A 230 -6.58 -10.83 2.83
C TYR A 230 -7.11 -12.26 2.74
N GLY A 231 -6.59 -13.05 1.81
CA GLY A 231 -6.93 -14.47 1.70
C GLY A 231 -6.56 -15.25 2.95
N ALA A 232 -5.40 -15.00 3.52
CA ALA A 232 -4.95 -15.63 4.77
C ALA A 232 -5.79 -15.20 5.98
N LEU A 233 -6.10 -13.90 6.12
CA LEU A 233 -6.97 -13.38 7.17
C LEU A 233 -8.39 -13.97 7.12
N LEU A 234 -8.89 -14.26 5.92
CA LEU A 234 -10.29 -14.58 5.68
C LEU A 234 -10.53 -16.03 5.25
N HIS A 235 -9.48 -16.88 5.25
CA HIS A 235 -9.57 -18.24 4.71
C HIS A 235 -10.68 -19.06 5.37
N ASP A 236 -10.93 -18.83 6.65
CA ASP A 236 -11.90 -19.51 7.49
C ASP A 236 -13.22 -18.74 7.72
N VAL A 237 -13.39 -17.54 7.10
CA VAL A 237 -14.57 -16.69 7.34
C VAL A 237 -15.91 -17.41 7.08
N GLY A 238 -15.92 -18.38 6.18
CA GLY A 238 -17.11 -19.16 5.85
C GLY A 238 -17.59 -20.10 6.96
N LYS A 239 -16.80 -20.34 8.01
CA LYS A 239 -17.22 -21.09 9.20
C LYS A 239 -18.43 -20.46 9.89
N ILE A 240 -18.70 -19.16 9.68
CA ILE A 240 -19.93 -18.50 10.14
C ILE A 240 -21.19 -19.18 9.60
N GLY A 241 -21.13 -19.84 8.46
CA GLY A 241 -22.23 -20.60 7.87
C GLY A 241 -22.31 -22.06 8.31
N VAL A 242 -21.36 -22.54 9.11
CA VAL A 242 -21.31 -23.91 9.61
C VAL A 242 -22.07 -23.99 10.96
N PRO A 243 -22.93 -25.00 11.20
CA PRO A 243 -23.62 -25.14 12.48
C PRO A 243 -22.63 -25.21 13.65
N GLY A 244 -22.83 -24.39 14.68
CA GLY A 244 -21.92 -24.30 15.83
C GLY A 244 -21.80 -25.62 16.63
N GLU A 245 -22.76 -26.53 16.53
CA GLU A 245 -22.70 -27.89 17.11
C GLU A 245 -21.62 -28.73 16.41
N LEU A 246 -21.40 -28.50 15.10
CA LEU A 246 -20.41 -29.19 14.30
C LEU A 246 -19.02 -28.67 14.61
N LEU A 247 -18.87 -27.35 14.73
CA LEU A 247 -17.60 -26.70 15.08
C LEU A 247 -17.08 -27.12 16.47
N ARG A 248 -18.00 -27.36 17.42
CA ARG A 248 -17.65 -27.71 18.80
C ARG A 248 -17.76 -29.21 19.12
N LYS A 249 -17.94 -30.06 18.12
CA LYS A 249 -18.11 -31.50 18.32
C LYS A 249 -16.87 -32.13 18.96
N PRO A 250 -16.95 -32.74 20.15
CA PRO A 250 -15.85 -33.47 20.74
C PRO A 250 -15.65 -34.81 19.98
N GLY A 251 -14.60 -34.93 19.20
CA GLY A 251 -14.26 -36.16 18.51
C GLY A 251 -14.32 -36.06 16.98
N PRO A 252 -14.05 -37.16 16.24
CA PRO A 252 -14.01 -37.16 14.80
C PRO A 252 -15.40 -36.89 14.18
N LEU A 253 -15.39 -36.17 13.04
CA LEU A 253 -16.58 -35.94 12.24
C LEU A 253 -16.94 -37.20 11.44
N THR A 254 -18.25 -37.46 11.27
CA THR A 254 -18.71 -38.47 10.28
C THR A 254 -18.44 -37.94 8.85
N PRO A 255 -18.49 -38.80 7.81
CA PRO A 255 -18.32 -38.35 6.42
C PRO A 255 -19.29 -37.22 6.05
N GLU A 256 -20.56 -37.31 6.44
CA GLU A 256 -21.59 -36.29 6.16
C GLU A 256 -21.35 -34.98 6.93
N GLU A 257 -20.85 -35.09 8.16
CA GLU A 257 -20.45 -33.92 8.95
C GLU A 257 -19.20 -33.26 8.36
N ARG A 258 -18.26 -34.05 7.85
CA ARG A 258 -17.06 -33.55 7.17
C ARG A 258 -17.44 -32.78 5.91
N GLU A 259 -18.30 -33.33 5.06
CA GLU A 259 -18.80 -32.65 3.86
C GLU A 259 -19.39 -31.28 4.19
N ARG A 260 -20.23 -31.22 5.25
CA ARG A 260 -20.80 -29.94 5.71
C ARG A 260 -19.76 -28.99 6.30
N MET A 261 -18.72 -29.48 6.95
CA MET A 261 -17.62 -28.66 7.43
C MET A 261 -16.84 -28.09 6.25
N ASP A 262 -16.53 -28.90 5.25
CA ASP A 262 -15.73 -28.53 4.07
C ASP A 262 -16.44 -27.48 3.19
N GLU A 263 -17.78 -27.33 3.31
CA GLU A 263 -18.53 -26.26 2.63
C GLU A 263 -18.11 -24.83 3.05
N HIS A 264 -17.42 -24.65 4.21
CA HIS A 264 -17.03 -23.31 4.66
C HIS A 264 -16.20 -22.54 3.65
N THR A 265 -15.31 -23.20 2.89
CA THR A 265 -14.50 -22.57 1.85
C THR A 265 -15.34 -21.97 0.75
N ALA A 266 -16.34 -22.70 0.28
CA ALA A 266 -17.29 -22.23 -0.73
C ALA A 266 -18.24 -21.15 -0.18
N ILE A 267 -18.63 -21.24 1.09
CA ILE A 267 -19.45 -20.21 1.77
C ILE A 267 -18.63 -18.91 1.87
N GLY A 268 -17.39 -18.99 2.37
CA GLY A 268 -16.48 -17.85 2.49
C GLY A 268 -16.25 -17.16 1.16
N ALA A 269 -15.93 -17.91 0.12
CA ALA A 269 -15.75 -17.37 -1.23
C ALA A 269 -17.00 -16.60 -1.72
N ARG A 270 -18.20 -17.20 -1.60
CA ARG A 270 -19.47 -16.51 -1.97
C ARG A 270 -19.75 -15.26 -1.15
N MET A 271 -19.31 -15.20 0.11
CA MET A 271 -19.44 -13.98 0.94
C MET A 271 -18.53 -12.87 0.40
N LEU A 272 -17.27 -13.20 0.07
CA LEU A 272 -16.30 -12.25 -0.43
C LEU A 272 -16.63 -11.74 -1.83
N GLU A 273 -17.15 -12.58 -2.72
CA GLU A 273 -17.61 -12.19 -4.07
C GLU A 273 -18.63 -11.05 -4.07
N ARG A 274 -19.39 -10.90 -2.99
CA ARG A 274 -20.42 -9.82 -2.85
C ARG A 274 -19.82 -8.47 -2.50
N ILE A 275 -18.55 -8.41 -2.15
CA ILE A 275 -17.84 -7.21 -1.75
C ILE A 275 -16.83 -6.88 -2.86
N PRO A 276 -17.04 -5.82 -3.65
CA PRO A 276 -16.28 -5.59 -4.89
C PRO A 276 -14.76 -5.63 -4.72
N PHE A 277 -14.21 -5.05 -3.65
CA PHE A 277 -12.77 -5.02 -3.45
C PHE A 277 -12.19 -6.36 -2.90
N LEU A 278 -13.02 -7.22 -2.25
CA LEU A 278 -12.64 -8.56 -1.80
C LEU A 278 -12.95 -9.65 -2.84
N ALA A 279 -13.74 -9.37 -3.88
CA ALA A 279 -14.05 -10.34 -4.91
C ALA A 279 -12.80 -11.01 -5.52
N PRO A 280 -11.67 -10.30 -5.74
CA PRO A 280 -10.42 -10.93 -6.20
C PRO A 280 -9.76 -11.88 -5.18
N VAL A 281 -10.16 -11.83 -3.91
CA VAL A 281 -9.65 -12.70 -2.82
C VAL A 281 -10.44 -14.02 -2.76
N ALA A 282 -11.69 -14.02 -3.21
CA ALA A 282 -12.59 -15.17 -3.14
C ALA A 282 -11.98 -16.49 -3.71
N PRO A 283 -11.25 -16.50 -4.84
CA PRO A 283 -10.61 -17.71 -5.32
C PRO A 283 -9.55 -18.26 -4.37
N LEU A 284 -8.83 -17.38 -3.64
CA LEU A 284 -7.83 -17.81 -2.67
C LEU A 284 -8.48 -18.53 -1.49
N VAL A 285 -9.54 -17.95 -0.95
CA VAL A 285 -10.30 -18.52 0.17
C VAL A 285 -11.00 -19.82 -0.23
N ARG A 286 -11.57 -19.87 -1.44
CA ARG A 286 -12.20 -21.09 -1.96
C ARG A 286 -11.25 -22.28 -1.99
N SER A 287 -10.00 -22.03 -2.42
CA SER A 287 -9.00 -23.07 -2.64
C SER A 287 -8.00 -23.22 -1.49
N ALA A 288 -8.24 -22.61 -0.32
CA ALA A 288 -7.30 -22.61 0.80
C ALA A 288 -7.07 -24.02 1.40
N HIS A 289 -7.98 -24.96 1.17
CA HIS A 289 -7.88 -26.34 1.63
C HIS A 289 -7.75 -27.36 0.49
N GLU A 290 -7.42 -26.89 -0.70
CA GLU A 290 -6.97 -27.80 -1.77
C GLU A 290 -5.60 -28.40 -1.45
N ARG A 291 -5.37 -29.59 -1.94
CA ARG A 291 -4.11 -30.33 -1.76
C ARG A 291 -3.36 -30.41 -3.09
N PHE A 292 -2.05 -30.35 -3.03
CA PHE A 292 -1.22 -30.39 -4.23
C PHE A 292 -1.46 -31.64 -5.09
N ASP A 293 -1.82 -32.77 -4.45
CA ASP A 293 -2.16 -34.05 -5.09
C ASP A 293 -3.60 -34.13 -5.63
N GLY A 294 -4.44 -33.11 -5.40
CA GLY A 294 -5.85 -33.08 -5.81
C GLY A 294 -6.80 -33.79 -4.85
N GLY A 295 -6.32 -34.24 -3.70
CA GLY A 295 -7.14 -34.88 -2.65
C GLY A 295 -7.79 -33.88 -1.70
N GLY A 296 -7.76 -32.56 -2.01
CA GLY A 296 -8.35 -31.49 -1.22
C GLY A 296 -9.80 -31.18 -1.59
N TYR A 297 -10.30 -30.06 -1.09
CA TYR A 297 -11.66 -29.56 -1.31
C TYR A 297 -11.68 -28.04 -1.48
N PRO A 298 -12.75 -27.46 -2.09
CA PRO A 298 -14.02 -28.09 -2.52
C PRO A 298 -13.99 -28.61 -3.96
N ASP A 299 -13.01 -28.22 -4.81
CA ASP A 299 -13.03 -28.48 -6.25
C ASP A 299 -12.10 -29.64 -6.65
N GLY A 300 -11.23 -30.14 -5.76
CA GLY A 300 -10.26 -31.18 -6.04
C GLY A 300 -9.19 -30.73 -7.04
N LEU A 301 -8.78 -29.49 -6.98
CA LEU A 301 -7.74 -28.93 -7.84
C LEU A 301 -6.39 -29.55 -7.48
N ALA A 302 -5.52 -29.75 -8.50
CA ALA A 302 -4.20 -30.34 -8.31
C ALA A 302 -3.10 -29.48 -8.93
N GLY A 303 -1.95 -29.41 -8.27
CA GLY A 303 -0.74 -28.77 -8.74
C GLY A 303 -0.97 -27.30 -9.11
N GLU A 304 -0.50 -26.87 -10.27
CA GLU A 304 -0.57 -25.49 -10.76
C GLU A 304 -1.99 -24.95 -11.02
N LYS A 305 -3.03 -25.82 -10.94
CA LYS A 305 -4.43 -25.34 -11.03
C LYS A 305 -4.90 -24.68 -9.75
N ILE A 306 -4.24 -24.96 -8.62
CA ILE A 306 -4.51 -24.29 -7.36
C ILE A 306 -3.93 -22.87 -7.43
N PRO A 307 -4.67 -21.82 -7.07
CA PRO A 307 -4.12 -20.48 -6.97
C PRO A 307 -2.88 -20.46 -6.08
N ARG A 308 -1.80 -19.84 -6.53
CA ARG A 308 -0.51 -19.84 -5.83
C ARG A 308 -0.63 -19.31 -4.39
N GLY A 309 -1.42 -18.25 -4.19
CA GLY A 309 -1.70 -17.72 -2.85
C GLY A 309 -2.42 -18.73 -1.95
N SER A 310 -3.31 -19.59 -2.49
CA SER A 310 -3.98 -20.62 -1.70
C SER A 310 -3.00 -21.69 -1.22
N MET A 311 -2.02 -22.06 -2.03
CA MET A 311 -0.96 -23.00 -1.63
C MET A 311 -0.10 -22.42 -0.50
N VAL A 312 0.20 -21.10 -0.55
CA VAL A 312 0.89 -20.40 0.54
C VAL A 312 0.06 -20.42 1.81
N ILE A 313 -1.22 -20.06 1.74
CA ILE A 313 -2.14 -20.04 2.89
C ILE A 313 -2.22 -21.43 3.52
N ALA A 314 -2.50 -22.47 2.72
CA ALA A 314 -2.63 -23.85 3.20
C ALA A 314 -1.38 -24.36 3.95
N THR A 315 -0.19 -24.02 3.44
CA THR A 315 1.08 -24.43 4.06
C THR A 315 1.36 -23.68 5.35
N CYS A 316 1.10 -22.36 5.37
CA CYS A 316 1.29 -21.51 6.55
C CYS A 316 0.27 -21.83 7.65
N ASP A 317 -1.01 -22.06 7.29
CA ASP A 317 -2.04 -22.50 8.24
C ASP A 317 -1.67 -23.86 8.86
N ALA A 318 -1.27 -24.84 8.05
CA ALA A 318 -0.84 -26.14 8.55
C ALA A 318 0.35 -26.03 9.51
N PHE A 319 1.34 -25.20 9.18
CA PHE A 319 2.49 -24.94 10.06
C PHE A 319 2.06 -24.34 11.38
N HIS A 320 1.26 -23.25 11.34
CA HIS A 320 0.74 -22.60 12.53
C HIS A 320 -0.12 -23.56 13.36
N ALA A 321 -0.98 -24.31 12.72
CA ALA A 321 -1.80 -25.34 13.37
C ALA A 321 -0.97 -26.43 14.07
N MET A 322 0.20 -26.80 13.55
CA MET A 322 1.11 -27.77 14.16
C MET A 322 1.87 -27.17 15.35
N THR A 323 2.27 -25.92 15.28
CA THR A 323 3.11 -25.25 16.29
C THR A 323 2.32 -24.55 17.39
N SER A 324 0.97 -24.48 17.29
CA SER A 324 0.08 -23.91 18.30
C SER A 324 -0.54 -24.98 19.18
N ASN A 325 -0.75 -24.65 20.48
CA ASN A 325 -1.46 -25.51 21.40
C ASN A 325 -2.96 -25.53 21.07
N ARG A 326 -3.53 -26.72 20.94
CA ARG A 326 -4.98 -26.94 20.80
C ARG A 326 -5.55 -27.63 22.03
N SER A 327 -6.85 -27.49 22.25
CA SER A 327 -7.54 -28.09 23.42
C SER A 327 -7.33 -29.60 23.54
N TYR A 328 -7.06 -30.29 22.45
CA TYR A 328 -6.88 -31.75 22.37
C TYR A 328 -5.46 -32.18 21.97
N ARG A 329 -4.52 -31.26 21.66
CA ARG A 329 -3.15 -31.57 21.24
C ARG A 329 -2.16 -30.48 21.67
N LYS A 330 -1.01 -30.90 22.20
CA LYS A 330 0.12 -30.00 22.44
C LYS A 330 0.79 -29.62 21.12
N ALA A 331 1.35 -28.40 21.07
CA ALA A 331 2.16 -27.91 19.98
C ALA A 331 3.33 -28.87 19.69
N LEU A 332 3.62 -29.08 18.41
CA LEU A 332 4.86 -29.72 17.95
C LEU A 332 6.02 -28.71 18.10
N GLY A 333 7.24 -29.26 18.24
CA GLY A 333 8.44 -28.42 18.09
C GLY A 333 8.59 -27.95 16.63
N HIS A 334 9.26 -26.81 16.44
CA HIS A 334 9.51 -26.23 15.11
C HIS A 334 10.16 -27.26 14.15
N ASP A 335 11.20 -27.95 14.59
CA ASP A 335 11.89 -28.94 13.77
C ASP A 335 11.00 -30.14 13.38
N GLU A 336 10.04 -30.49 14.23
CA GLU A 336 9.09 -31.56 13.97
C GLU A 336 8.04 -31.12 12.96
N ALA A 337 7.52 -29.90 13.09
CA ALA A 337 6.58 -29.30 12.13
C ALA A 337 7.23 -29.14 10.73
N VAL A 338 8.48 -28.70 10.67
CA VAL A 338 9.24 -28.59 9.41
C VAL A 338 9.43 -29.97 8.75
N ARG A 339 9.71 -31.02 9.53
CA ARG A 339 9.81 -32.38 8.97
C ARG A 339 8.47 -32.85 8.40
N GLU A 340 7.38 -32.61 9.10
CA GLU A 340 6.04 -32.97 8.63
C GLU A 340 5.69 -32.27 7.31
N LEU A 341 6.01 -30.98 7.18
CA LEU A 341 5.82 -30.25 5.93
C LEU A 341 6.64 -30.85 4.77
N ARG A 342 7.90 -31.18 5.02
CA ARG A 342 8.79 -31.78 4.00
C ARG A 342 8.35 -33.17 3.60
N ASP A 343 7.89 -33.99 4.53
CA ASP A 343 7.42 -35.36 4.28
C ASP A 343 6.13 -35.37 3.42
N ASN A 344 5.34 -34.27 3.51
CA ASN A 344 4.11 -34.08 2.75
C ASN A 344 4.26 -33.14 1.54
N ALA A 345 5.47 -32.68 1.21
CA ALA A 345 5.74 -31.91 0.01
C ALA A 345 5.50 -32.76 -1.26
N GLY A 346 4.79 -32.19 -2.24
CA GLY A 346 4.37 -32.87 -3.46
C GLY A 346 3.10 -33.72 -3.31
N THR A 347 2.54 -33.84 -2.09
CA THR A 347 1.25 -34.48 -1.81
C THR A 347 0.25 -33.47 -1.25
N GLN A 348 0.37 -33.11 0.01
CA GLN A 348 -0.49 -32.09 0.60
C GLN A 348 -0.05 -30.69 0.21
N PHE A 349 1.24 -30.40 0.21
CA PHE A 349 1.80 -29.07 0.05
C PHE A 349 2.60 -28.95 -1.26
N ASP A 350 2.63 -27.74 -1.82
CA ASP A 350 3.54 -27.39 -2.91
C ASP A 350 4.99 -27.39 -2.39
N PRO A 351 5.90 -28.16 -3.00
CA PRO A 351 7.30 -28.19 -2.61
C PRO A 351 7.98 -26.82 -2.60
N LEU A 352 7.66 -25.95 -3.55
CA LEU A 352 8.24 -24.60 -3.62
C LEU A 352 7.79 -23.71 -2.45
N VAL A 353 6.55 -23.87 -2.01
CA VAL A 353 6.03 -23.13 -0.85
C VAL A 353 6.66 -23.66 0.44
N VAL A 354 6.81 -24.98 0.57
CA VAL A 354 7.48 -25.59 1.74
C VAL A 354 8.92 -25.09 1.84
N ASP A 355 9.67 -25.05 0.73
CA ASP A 355 11.05 -24.56 0.72
C ASP A 355 11.11 -23.06 1.11
N ALA A 356 10.20 -22.24 0.60
CA ALA A 356 10.14 -20.83 0.93
C ALA A 356 9.82 -20.59 2.43
N LEU A 357 8.83 -21.32 2.97
CA LEU A 357 8.49 -21.23 4.40
C LEU A 357 9.65 -21.69 5.29
N VAL A 358 10.30 -22.80 4.97
CA VAL A 358 11.44 -23.30 5.77
C VAL A 358 12.60 -22.30 5.74
N ALA A 359 12.87 -21.66 4.60
CA ALA A 359 13.89 -20.63 4.49
C ALA A 359 13.53 -19.40 5.34
N GLU A 360 12.25 -19.01 5.38
CA GLU A 360 11.77 -17.90 6.22
C GLU A 360 11.91 -18.15 7.73
N LEU A 361 11.72 -19.40 8.16
CA LEU A 361 11.81 -19.79 9.58
C LEU A 361 13.24 -19.94 10.08
N THR A 362 14.25 -19.95 9.21
CA THR A 362 15.67 -20.16 9.56
C THR A 362 16.50 -18.89 9.59
N GLU A 363 15.95 -17.78 9.16
CA GLU A 363 16.52 -16.42 9.26
C GLU A 363 16.06 -15.71 10.53
#